data_52eb8ea1ffa2418af542a572ee728b4f
#
_entry.id   52eb8ea1ffa2418af542a572ee728b4f
#
_cell.length_a   1.000
_cell.length_b   1.000
_cell.length_c   1.000
_cell.angle_alpha   90.00
_cell.angle_beta   90.00
_cell.angle_gamma   90.00
#
_symmetry.space_group_name_H-M   'P 1'
#
loop_
_entity.id
_entity.type
_entity.pdbx_description
1 polymer ?
#
loop_
_entity_poly.entity_id
_entity_poly.type
_entity_poly.pdbx_seq_one_letter_code
_entity_poly.pdbx_strand_id
1 'polypeptide(L)'
;MRALAVTAALLVVATGATAQSPPASGSAGLRDRLSERAAQTREIVYFLQQPETRAFDLYHDYTETRPGVGQYLNVVRAGSTVSNPSAIVLDTGERLDTKILRGGAIAEARLDIGEPVKPETEVVVIRFPPVVAGSSIRLRISETYTDPARYRLDGNELIWDRGFGRAENAVVLPAGWRLTHSSVPGTVSLTADGRIRLDFTNPRLDEIQVLIVARRRAP
;
A
#
# COMPACT_ATOMS: atom_id res chain seq x y z
N MET A 1 -86.51 15.61 27.62
CA MET A 1 -85.72 16.13 26.49
C MET A 1 -84.29 15.56 26.63
N ARG A 2 -83.95 14.64 25.72
CA ARG A 2 -82.64 13.93 25.74
C ARG A 2 -81.80 14.54 24.62
N ALA A 3 -80.65 15.12 24.95
CA ALA A 3 -79.64 15.59 24.03
C ALA A 3 -78.76 14.47 23.59
N LEU A 4 -78.63 14.17 22.30
CA LEU A 4 -77.65 13.26 21.70
C LEU A 4 -76.36 14.04 21.49
N ALA A 5 -75.28 13.54 22.10
CA ALA A 5 -73.93 13.96 21.80
C ALA A 5 -73.37 13.08 20.65
N VAL A 6 -72.99 13.71 19.54
CA VAL A 6 -72.31 13.06 18.44
C VAL A 6 -70.80 13.23 18.63
N THR A 7 -70.11 12.13 18.89
CA THR A 7 -68.65 12.12 18.99
C THR A 7 -68.07 11.85 17.62
N ALA A 8 -67.35 12.83 17.03
CA ALA A 8 -66.58 12.67 15.83
C ALA A 8 -65.22 12.10 16.14
N ALA A 9 -64.91 10.90 15.65
CA ALA A 9 -63.60 10.29 15.72
C ALA A 9 -62.72 10.79 14.56
N LEU A 10 -61.65 11.50 14.91
CA LEU A 10 -60.62 11.95 13.97
C LEU A 10 -59.64 10.79 13.72
N LEU A 11 -59.66 10.24 12.51
CA LEU A 11 -58.67 9.20 12.09
C LEU A 11 -57.39 9.92 11.60
N VAL A 12 -56.33 9.91 12.39
CA VAL A 12 -55.02 10.38 11.97
C VAL A 12 -54.34 9.26 11.23
N VAL A 13 -54.23 9.37 9.91
CA VAL A 13 -53.42 8.50 9.08
C VAL A 13 -51.98 8.99 9.17
N ALA A 14 -51.13 8.31 9.95
CA ALA A 14 -49.70 8.54 9.95
C ALA A 14 -49.06 7.91 8.70
N THR A 15 -48.77 8.73 7.70
CA THR A 15 -47.91 8.32 6.56
C THR A 15 -46.48 8.20 7.06
N GLY A 16 -46.08 6.95 7.32
CA GLY A 16 -44.67 6.61 7.63
C GLY A 16 -43.80 6.84 6.39
N ALA A 17 -43.09 7.96 6.37
CA ALA A 17 -41.99 8.13 5.43
C ALA A 17 -40.86 7.18 5.84
N THR A 18 -40.71 6.08 5.12
CA THR A 18 -39.53 5.23 5.21
C THR A 18 -38.33 6.02 4.65
N ALA A 19 -37.54 6.57 5.54
CA ALA A 19 -36.23 7.12 5.18
C ALA A 19 -35.36 5.97 4.62
N GLN A 20 -35.23 5.93 3.29
CA GLN A 20 -34.25 5.10 2.62
C GLN A 20 -32.86 5.63 2.98
N SER A 21 -32.12 4.87 3.79
CA SER A 21 -30.71 5.11 4.00
C SER A 21 -29.98 5.01 2.64
N PRO A 22 -29.09 5.97 2.31
CA PRO A 22 -28.31 5.88 1.08
C PRO A 22 -27.45 4.63 1.10
N PRO A 23 -27.20 3.98 -0.06
CA PRO A 23 -26.44 2.76 -0.13
C PRO A 23 -25.01 3.00 0.38
N ALA A 24 -24.58 2.19 1.34
CA ALA A 24 -23.24 2.20 1.94
C ALA A 24 -22.17 1.62 0.97
N SER A 25 -22.10 2.15 -0.26
CA SER A 25 -21.23 1.61 -1.32
C SER A 25 -19.74 1.94 -1.14
N GLY A 26 -19.39 2.90 -0.27
CA GLY A 26 -17.98 3.28 -0.07
C GLY A 26 -17.25 2.49 0.99
N SER A 27 -17.94 2.04 2.05
CA SER A 27 -17.31 1.39 3.19
C SER A 27 -17.05 -0.11 2.99
N ALA A 28 -17.89 -0.80 2.23
CA ALA A 28 -17.72 -2.22 1.93
C ALA A 28 -16.48 -2.45 1.04
N GLY A 29 -16.33 -1.70 -0.04
CA GLY A 29 -15.18 -1.84 -0.94
C GLY A 29 -13.84 -1.43 -0.31
N LEU A 30 -13.83 -0.54 0.69
CA LEU A 30 -12.63 -0.22 1.46
C LEU A 30 -12.29 -1.36 2.44
N ARG A 31 -13.28 -1.91 3.14
CA ARG A 31 -13.11 -3.04 4.05
C ARG A 31 -12.64 -4.29 3.32
N ASP A 32 -13.19 -4.59 2.15
CA ASP A 32 -12.77 -5.73 1.32
C ASP A 32 -11.32 -5.56 0.86
N ARG A 33 -10.91 -4.36 0.42
CA ARG A 33 -9.52 -4.07 0.06
C ARG A 33 -8.55 -4.14 1.24
N LEU A 34 -8.97 -3.71 2.43
CA LEU A 34 -8.14 -3.80 3.63
C LEU A 34 -8.03 -5.24 4.13
N SER A 35 -9.12 -6.02 4.11
CA SER A 35 -9.09 -7.45 4.45
C SER A 35 -8.26 -8.26 3.45
N GLU A 36 -8.34 -7.94 2.17
CA GLU A 36 -7.52 -8.52 1.11
C GLU A 36 -6.04 -8.21 1.31
N ARG A 37 -5.70 -6.98 1.70
CA ARG A 37 -4.32 -6.59 2.05
C ARG A 37 -3.80 -7.37 3.26
N ALA A 38 -4.61 -7.58 4.28
CA ALA A 38 -4.23 -8.31 5.49
C ALA A 38 -4.08 -9.82 5.26
N ALA A 39 -4.88 -10.38 4.34
CA ALA A 39 -4.85 -11.82 4.01
C ALA A 39 -3.70 -12.21 3.07
N GLN A 40 -3.08 -11.25 2.39
CA GLN A 40 -1.97 -11.52 1.47
C GLN A 40 -0.65 -11.58 2.24
N THR A 41 0.04 -12.72 2.14
CA THR A 41 1.43 -12.83 2.61
C THR A 41 2.29 -11.87 1.79
N ARG A 42 2.66 -10.74 2.39
CA ARG A 42 3.49 -9.72 1.76
C ARG A 42 4.55 -9.24 2.72
N GLU A 43 5.79 -9.39 2.34
CA GLU A 43 6.93 -8.72 2.94
C GLU A 43 7.38 -7.60 2.00
N ILE A 44 7.68 -6.43 2.55
CA ILE A 44 8.34 -5.36 1.81
C ILE A 44 9.63 -5.01 2.51
N VAL A 45 10.72 -5.03 1.77
CA VAL A 45 12.04 -4.61 2.28
C VAL A 45 12.50 -3.37 1.51
N TYR A 46 12.77 -2.31 2.24
CA TYR A 46 13.28 -1.03 1.73
C TYR A 46 14.79 -0.94 2.01
N PHE A 47 15.58 -0.71 0.98
CA PHE A 47 17.01 -0.48 1.07
C PHE A 47 17.29 1.00 0.79
N LEU A 48 17.48 1.77 1.84
CA LEU A 48 17.72 3.19 1.69
C LEU A 48 19.08 3.44 1.04
N GLN A 49 19.10 4.23 -0.04
CA GLN A 49 20.32 4.76 -0.63
C GLN A 49 20.83 5.92 0.24
N GLN A 50 21.95 6.56 -0.10
CA GLN A 50 22.37 7.76 0.63
C GLN A 50 21.29 8.84 0.54
N PRO A 51 20.92 9.52 1.65
CA PRO A 51 19.73 10.38 1.70
C PRO A 51 19.78 11.59 0.74
N GLU A 52 20.96 11.96 0.26
CA GLU A 52 21.14 12.98 -0.77
C GLU A 52 20.44 12.61 -2.08
N THR A 53 20.31 11.32 -2.38
CA THR A 53 19.62 10.81 -3.57
C THR A 53 18.10 10.88 -3.41
N ARG A 54 17.60 10.91 -2.16
CA ARG A 54 16.16 10.78 -1.83
C ARG A 54 15.52 9.53 -2.41
N ALA A 55 16.34 8.53 -2.72
CA ALA A 55 15.94 7.29 -3.38
C ALA A 55 16.20 6.09 -2.49
N PHE A 56 15.43 5.05 -2.75
CA PHE A 56 15.59 3.75 -2.11
C PHE A 56 15.16 2.65 -3.06
N ASP A 57 15.84 1.53 -2.97
CA ASP A 57 15.42 0.30 -3.64
C ASP A 57 14.47 -0.45 -2.71
N LEU A 58 13.56 -1.18 -3.31
CA LEU A 58 12.72 -2.09 -2.55
C LEU A 58 12.48 -3.37 -3.33
N TYR A 59 12.20 -4.44 -2.60
CA TYR A 59 11.44 -5.53 -3.16
C TYR A 59 10.22 -5.82 -2.29
N HIS A 60 9.19 -6.37 -2.90
CA HIS A 60 8.08 -6.97 -2.20
C HIS A 60 7.79 -8.34 -2.76
N ASP A 61 7.63 -9.29 -1.86
CA ASP A 61 7.16 -10.63 -2.17
C ASP A 61 5.63 -10.65 -2.09
N TYR A 62 5.02 -11.25 -3.07
CA TYR A 62 3.57 -11.26 -3.24
C TYR A 62 3.11 -12.63 -3.72
N THR A 63 2.07 -13.16 -3.06
CA THR A 63 1.42 -14.40 -3.49
C THR A 63 0.04 -14.08 -4.06
N GLU A 64 -0.19 -14.42 -5.33
CA GLU A 64 -1.50 -14.33 -5.96
C GLU A 64 -2.16 -15.72 -5.95
N THR A 65 -3.40 -15.79 -5.44
CA THR A 65 -4.17 -17.02 -5.32
C THR A 65 -5.52 -16.97 -6.05
N ARG A 66 -5.90 -15.79 -6.55
CA ARG A 66 -7.20 -15.57 -7.19
C ARG A 66 -7.21 -16.14 -8.61
N PRO A 67 -8.10 -17.11 -8.91
CA PRO A 67 -8.17 -17.71 -10.25
C PRO A 67 -8.44 -16.68 -11.33
N GLY A 68 -7.74 -16.81 -12.47
CA GLY A 68 -7.91 -15.93 -13.63
C GLY A 68 -7.13 -14.62 -13.56
N VAL A 69 -6.56 -14.25 -12.39
CA VAL A 69 -5.71 -13.07 -12.28
C VAL A 69 -4.36 -13.34 -12.94
N GLY A 70 -3.97 -12.50 -13.90
CA GLY A 70 -2.73 -12.59 -14.68
C GLY A 70 -1.94 -11.28 -14.71
N GLN A 71 -2.24 -10.33 -13.82
CA GLN A 71 -1.49 -9.09 -13.70
C GLN A 71 -1.52 -8.55 -12.26
N TYR A 72 -0.47 -7.82 -11.92
CA TYR A 72 -0.39 -7.03 -10.71
C TYR A 72 -0.16 -5.56 -11.08
N LEU A 73 -0.90 -4.66 -10.45
CA LEU A 73 -0.79 -3.23 -10.64
C LEU A 73 -0.24 -2.60 -9.35
N ASN A 74 0.97 -2.05 -9.43
CA ASN A 74 1.54 -1.30 -8.32
C ASN A 74 1.37 0.20 -8.59
N VAL A 75 0.38 0.81 -7.94
CA VAL A 75 0.13 2.26 -8.03
C VAL A 75 1.18 2.97 -7.20
N VAL A 76 1.96 3.83 -7.86
CA VAL A 76 3.03 4.60 -7.22
C VAL A 76 2.40 5.68 -6.34
N ARG A 77 2.84 5.76 -5.10
CA ARG A 77 2.35 6.75 -4.14
C ARG A 77 2.55 8.17 -4.67
N ALA A 78 1.53 9.01 -4.56
CA ALA A 78 1.57 10.41 -5.00
C ALA A 78 2.78 11.15 -4.39
N GLY A 79 3.51 11.89 -5.24
CA GLY A 79 4.74 12.61 -4.89
C GLY A 79 6.01 11.75 -4.94
N SER A 80 5.89 10.45 -5.23
CA SER A 80 7.02 9.57 -5.55
C SER A 80 7.09 9.33 -7.05
N THR A 81 8.27 8.93 -7.53
CA THR A 81 8.47 8.39 -8.89
C THR A 81 9.10 7.01 -8.80
N VAL A 82 8.82 6.15 -9.79
CA VAL A 82 9.38 4.80 -9.87
C VAL A 82 10.32 4.64 -11.06
N SER A 83 11.36 3.86 -10.87
CA SER A 83 12.30 3.46 -11.92
C SER A 83 12.77 2.02 -11.74
N ASN A 84 13.38 1.45 -12.77
CA ASN A 84 14.00 0.12 -12.77
C ASN A 84 13.07 -1.00 -12.28
N PRO A 85 11.77 -1.06 -12.68
CA PRO A 85 10.91 -2.14 -12.25
C PRO A 85 11.37 -3.47 -12.83
N SER A 86 11.34 -4.51 -12.02
CA SER A 86 11.57 -5.88 -12.44
C SER A 86 10.74 -6.84 -11.61
N ALA A 87 10.37 -7.97 -12.17
CA ALA A 87 9.65 -9.00 -11.44
C ALA A 87 10.13 -10.40 -11.85
N ILE A 88 10.09 -11.32 -10.90
CA ILE A 88 10.37 -12.74 -11.11
C ILE A 88 9.31 -13.60 -10.43
N VAL A 89 9.10 -14.78 -10.99
CA VAL A 89 8.39 -15.87 -10.29
C VAL A 89 9.36 -16.48 -9.29
N LEU A 90 9.06 -16.45 -7.99
CA LEU A 90 9.98 -16.93 -6.95
C LEU A 90 10.27 -18.43 -7.05
N ASP A 91 9.29 -19.21 -7.51
CA ASP A 91 9.41 -20.67 -7.55
C ASP A 91 10.27 -21.17 -8.74
N THR A 92 10.34 -20.40 -9.83
CA THR A 92 11.04 -20.79 -11.06
C THR A 92 12.21 -19.91 -11.41
N GLY A 93 12.28 -18.69 -10.87
CA GLY A 93 13.23 -17.66 -11.27
C GLY A 93 12.91 -16.99 -12.62
N GLU A 94 11.76 -17.33 -13.23
CA GLU A 94 11.34 -16.75 -14.51
C GLU A 94 11.16 -15.23 -14.37
N ARG A 95 11.72 -14.49 -15.33
CA ARG A 95 11.53 -13.02 -15.42
C ARG A 95 10.20 -12.71 -16.05
N LEU A 96 9.48 -11.75 -15.49
CA LEU A 96 8.18 -11.31 -15.96
C LEU A 96 8.28 -9.98 -16.71
N ASP A 97 7.34 -9.76 -17.63
CA ASP A 97 7.19 -8.47 -18.32
C ASP A 97 6.71 -7.40 -17.34
N THR A 98 7.44 -6.27 -17.31
CA THR A 98 7.15 -5.14 -16.43
C THR A 98 7.13 -3.85 -17.26
N LYS A 99 6.14 -2.99 -16.98
CA LYS A 99 5.97 -1.73 -17.70
C LYS A 99 5.51 -0.62 -16.76
N ILE A 100 6.10 0.57 -16.90
CA ILE A 100 5.60 1.78 -16.24
C ILE A 100 4.64 2.48 -17.20
N LEU A 101 3.42 2.75 -16.72
CA LEU A 101 2.45 3.60 -17.42
C LEU A 101 2.22 4.88 -16.60
N ARG A 102 1.99 5.99 -17.31
CA ARG A 102 1.81 7.31 -16.69
C ARG A 102 0.59 8.01 -17.26
N GLY A 103 -0.17 8.70 -16.39
CA GLY A 103 -1.28 9.57 -16.78
C GLY A 103 -2.22 8.94 -17.79
N GLY A 104 -2.40 9.59 -18.93
CA GLY A 104 -3.32 9.15 -19.99
C GLY A 104 -3.09 7.74 -20.51
N ALA A 105 -1.83 7.25 -20.53
CA ALA A 105 -1.52 5.89 -20.97
C ALA A 105 -2.17 4.80 -20.08
N ILE A 106 -2.46 5.11 -18.81
CA ILE A 106 -3.18 4.21 -17.90
C ILE A 106 -4.63 4.07 -18.34
N ALA A 107 -5.27 5.20 -18.71
CA ALA A 107 -6.64 5.22 -19.21
C ALA A 107 -6.75 4.54 -20.59
N GLU A 108 -5.81 4.79 -21.50
CA GLU A 108 -5.71 4.13 -22.81
C GLU A 108 -5.59 2.60 -22.68
N ALA A 109 -4.82 2.15 -21.68
CA ALA A 109 -4.67 0.74 -21.35
C ALA A 109 -5.90 0.15 -20.63
N ARG A 110 -6.91 0.97 -20.31
CA ARG A 110 -8.15 0.59 -19.61
C ARG A 110 -7.89 -0.13 -18.28
N LEU A 111 -6.87 0.32 -17.55
CA LEU A 111 -6.53 -0.27 -16.26
C LEU A 111 -7.40 0.38 -15.15
N ASP A 112 -8.06 -0.46 -14.37
CA ASP A 112 -8.70 -0.04 -13.14
C ASP A 112 -7.67 -0.09 -12.01
N ILE A 113 -7.23 1.09 -11.56
CA ILE A 113 -6.25 1.24 -10.47
C ILE A 113 -6.93 1.54 -9.12
N GLY A 114 -8.26 1.57 -9.09
CA GLY A 114 -9.05 1.80 -7.88
C GLY A 114 -9.06 3.26 -7.39
N GLU A 115 -8.48 4.20 -8.14
CA GLU A 115 -8.47 5.63 -7.86
C GLU A 115 -8.47 6.45 -9.15
N PRO A 116 -8.86 7.75 -9.12
CA PRO A 116 -8.81 8.61 -10.30
C PRO A 116 -7.40 8.78 -10.85
N VAL A 117 -7.24 8.58 -12.16
CA VAL A 117 -5.97 8.79 -12.86
C VAL A 117 -5.73 10.29 -13.05
N LYS A 118 -4.58 10.77 -12.58
CA LYS A 118 -4.07 12.12 -12.77
C LYS A 118 -2.89 12.12 -13.76
N PRO A 119 -2.51 13.26 -14.33
CA PRO A 119 -1.35 13.33 -15.23
C PRO A 119 -0.04 12.77 -14.62
N GLU A 120 0.15 12.97 -13.32
CA GLU A 120 1.32 12.51 -12.56
C GLU A 120 1.19 11.08 -12.01
N THR A 121 0.03 10.44 -12.15
CA THR A 121 -0.16 9.05 -11.67
C THR A 121 0.75 8.10 -12.43
N GLU A 122 1.51 7.29 -11.71
CA GLU A 122 2.36 6.23 -12.25
C GLU A 122 1.87 4.87 -11.75
N VAL A 123 1.89 3.88 -12.63
CA VAL A 123 1.55 2.49 -12.32
C VAL A 123 2.59 1.56 -12.92
N VAL A 124 3.15 0.67 -12.10
CA VAL A 124 3.94 -0.46 -12.59
C VAL A 124 2.99 -1.62 -12.87
N VAL A 125 2.97 -2.07 -14.11
CA VAL A 125 2.18 -3.22 -14.58
C VAL A 125 3.11 -4.42 -14.66
N ILE A 126 2.78 -5.49 -13.95
CA ILE A 126 3.50 -6.77 -14.02
C ILE A 126 2.53 -7.80 -14.59
N ARG A 127 2.94 -8.50 -15.64
CA ARG A 127 2.13 -9.55 -16.28
C ARG A 127 2.71 -10.91 -16.01
N PHE A 128 1.84 -11.87 -15.72
CA PHE A 128 2.19 -13.26 -15.45
C PHE A 128 1.08 -14.20 -15.99
N PRO A 129 1.34 -15.50 -16.15
CA PRO A 129 0.30 -16.44 -16.52
C PRO A 129 -0.87 -16.41 -15.55
N PRO A 130 -2.15 -16.39 -16.03
CA PRO A 130 -3.31 -16.39 -15.15
C PRO A 130 -3.28 -17.54 -14.17
N VAL A 131 -3.58 -17.24 -12.89
CA VAL A 131 -3.61 -18.25 -11.83
C VAL A 131 -4.71 -19.27 -12.11
N VAL A 132 -4.36 -20.55 -12.06
CA VAL A 132 -5.32 -21.65 -12.19
C VAL A 132 -6.03 -21.89 -10.86
N ALA A 133 -7.30 -22.27 -10.90
CA ALA A 133 -8.05 -22.57 -9.68
C ALA A 133 -7.34 -23.65 -8.82
N GLY A 134 -7.19 -23.37 -7.53
CA GLY A 134 -6.49 -24.23 -6.57
C GLY A 134 -4.96 -24.12 -6.61
N SER A 135 -4.40 -23.20 -7.42
CA SER A 135 -2.97 -22.90 -7.46
C SER A 135 -2.65 -21.49 -6.97
N SER A 136 -1.38 -21.16 -6.91
CA SER A 136 -0.88 -19.83 -6.61
C SER A 136 0.37 -19.52 -7.42
N ILE A 137 0.70 -18.25 -7.55
CA ILE A 137 1.98 -17.79 -8.09
C ILE A 137 2.63 -16.84 -7.08
N ARG A 138 3.90 -17.06 -6.78
CA ARG A 138 4.69 -16.21 -5.90
C ARG A 138 5.62 -15.32 -6.70
N LEU A 139 5.51 -14.02 -6.50
CA LEU A 139 6.27 -13.02 -7.24
C LEU A 139 7.19 -12.26 -6.29
N ARG A 140 8.40 -11.97 -6.74
CA ARG A 140 9.21 -10.88 -6.20
C ARG A 140 9.21 -9.74 -7.20
N ILE A 141 8.81 -8.57 -6.75
CA ILE A 141 8.76 -7.34 -7.51
C ILE A 141 9.79 -6.39 -6.90
N SER A 142 10.72 -5.91 -7.72
CA SER A 142 11.79 -5.01 -7.30
C SER A 142 11.69 -3.70 -8.06
N GLU A 143 11.88 -2.59 -7.36
CA GLU A 143 11.70 -1.24 -7.88
C GLU A 143 12.65 -0.27 -7.16
N THR A 144 12.99 0.84 -7.82
CA THR A 144 13.65 1.98 -7.20
C THR A 144 12.67 3.13 -7.14
N TYR A 145 12.48 3.70 -5.95
CA TYR A 145 11.64 4.89 -5.74
C TYR A 145 12.51 6.09 -5.43
N THR A 146 12.07 7.27 -5.92
CA THR A 146 12.51 8.58 -5.43
C THR A 146 11.34 9.25 -4.74
N ASP A 147 11.50 9.63 -3.47
CA ASP A 147 10.43 10.19 -2.63
C ASP A 147 10.98 11.32 -1.74
N PRO A 148 11.17 12.52 -2.29
CA PRO A 148 11.81 13.63 -1.57
C PRO A 148 11.00 14.15 -0.39
N ALA A 149 9.69 13.90 -0.36
CA ALA A 149 8.84 14.33 0.74
C ALA A 149 9.02 13.45 1.98
N ARG A 150 9.28 12.15 1.78
CA ARG A 150 9.29 11.15 2.87
C ARG A 150 10.68 10.59 3.17
N TYR A 151 11.64 10.78 2.26
CA TYR A 151 13.04 10.40 2.44
C TYR A 151 13.95 11.57 2.12
N ARG A 152 14.66 12.08 3.14
CA ARG A 152 15.48 13.28 3.00
C ARG A 152 16.61 13.32 4.01
N LEU A 153 17.58 14.15 3.70
CA LEU A 153 18.59 14.62 4.63
C LEU A 153 18.12 15.95 5.23
N ASP A 154 18.20 16.10 6.55
CA ASP A 154 17.93 17.32 7.29
C ASP A 154 19.12 17.58 8.22
N GLY A 155 19.96 18.56 7.88
CA GLY A 155 21.25 18.76 8.52
C GLY A 155 22.11 17.48 8.46
N ASN A 156 22.38 16.88 9.61
CA ASN A 156 23.14 15.61 9.72
C ASN A 156 22.24 14.38 9.96
N GLU A 157 20.93 14.55 9.80
CA GLU A 157 19.96 13.49 10.07
C GLU A 157 19.31 13.00 8.78
N LEU A 158 19.34 11.70 8.60
CA LEU A 158 18.49 10.99 7.67
C LEU A 158 17.09 10.90 8.28
N ILE A 159 16.09 11.33 7.53
CA ILE A 159 14.68 11.25 7.89
C ILE A 159 13.98 10.33 6.91
N TRP A 160 13.38 9.26 7.43
CA TRP A 160 12.49 8.37 6.71
C TRP A 160 11.12 8.38 7.40
N ASP A 161 10.07 8.87 6.72
CA ASP A 161 8.72 9.04 7.25
C ASP A 161 7.72 8.42 6.28
N ARG A 162 7.22 7.22 6.58
CA ARG A 162 6.39 6.46 5.65
C ARG A 162 5.35 5.60 6.35
N GLY A 163 4.15 5.50 5.74
CA GLY A 163 3.10 4.58 6.16
C GLY A 163 3.38 3.15 5.67
N PHE A 164 3.26 2.18 6.56
CA PHE A 164 3.35 0.75 6.28
C PHE A 164 1.96 0.12 6.33
N GLY A 165 1.43 -0.22 5.16
CA GLY A 165 0.11 -0.87 5.02
C GLY A 165 0.19 -2.39 4.88
N ARG A 166 1.36 -3.00 5.01
CA ARG A 166 1.55 -4.46 4.96
C ARG A 166 1.85 -5.00 6.35
N ALA A 167 1.60 -6.31 6.53
CA ALA A 167 1.85 -6.96 7.81
C ALA A 167 3.34 -6.92 8.18
N GLU A 168 4.23 -7.19 7.21
CA GLU A 168 5.67 -7.24 7.43
C GLU A 168 6.39 -6.22 6.55
N ASN A 169 7.24 -5.42 7.18
CA ASN A 169 8.05 -4.40 6.52
C ASN A 169 9.43 -4.38 7.14
N ALA A 170 10.45 -4.20 6.33
CA ALA A 170 11.80 -3.99 6.82
C ALA A 170 12.43 -2.77 6.16
N VAL A 171 13.28 -2.06 6.89
CA VAL A 171 14.06 -0.92 6.41
C VAL A 171 15.53 -1.17 6.69
N VAL A 172 16.34 -1.13 5.65
CA VAL A 172 17.80 -1.24 5.75
C VAL A 172 18.40 0.15 5.56
N LEU A 173 19.08 0.65 6.59
CA LEU A 173 19.73 1.96 6.53
C LEU A 173 20.95 1.93 5.58
N PRO A 174 21.34 3.06 4.99
CA PRO A 174 22.55 3.12 4.17
C PRO A 174 23.79 2.83 5.01
N ALA A 175 24.85 2.39 4.36
CA ALA A 175 26.14 2.21 5.02
C ALA A 175 26.64 3.51 5.64
N GLY A 176 27.26 3.44 6.83
CA GLY A 176 27.79 4.60 7.54
C GLY A 176 26.77 5.37 8.39
N TRP A 177 25.54 4.86 8.52
CA TRP A 177 24.50 5.47 9.35
C TRP A 177 24.25 4.64 10.62
N ARG A 178 23.82 5.31 11.69
CA ARG A 178 23.38 4.70 12.95
C ARG A 178 21.95 5.16 13.26
N LEU A 179 21.11 4.24 13.69
CA LEU A 179 19.77 4.54 14.17
C LEU A 179 19.83 5.44 15.41
N THR A 180 19.02 6.50 15.43
CA THR A 180 18.86 7.37 16.62
C THR A 180 17.43 7.40 17.12
N HIS A 181 16.44 7.16 16.25
CA HIS A 181 15.03 7.15 16.63
C HIS A 181 14.21 6.23 15.72
N SER A 182 13.22 5.59 16.30
CA SER A 182 12.09 4.94 15.62
C SER A 182 10.81 5.26 16.39
N SER A 183 9.78 5.78 15.69
CA SER A 183 8.50 6.13 16.31
C SER A 183 7.65 4.90 16.66
N VAL A 184 8.00 3.73 16.12
CA VAL A 184 7.30 2.45 16.31
C VAL A 184 8.32 1.41 16.77
N PRO A 185 7.99 0.54 17.72
CA PRO A 185 8.82 -0.59 18.10
C PRO A 185 9.12 -1.49 16.91
N GLY A 186 10.34 -1.98 16.83
CA GLY A 186 10.78 -2.93 15.79
C GLY A 186 12.00 -3.72 16.25
N THR A 187 12.28 -4.82 15.57
CA THR A 187 13.49 -5.60 15.81
C THR A 187 14.64 -4.97 15.04
N VAL A 188 15.78 -4.76 15.72
CA VAL A 188 16.99 -4.22 15.11
C VAL A 188 18.01 -5.34 14.94
N SER A 189 18.54 -5.49 13.73
CA SER A 189 19.57 -6.46 13.40
C SER A 189 20.63 -5.84 12.49
N LEU A 190 21.66 -6.60 12.16
CA LEU A 190 22.65 -6.24 11.16
C LEU A 190 22.53 -7.16 9.95
N THR A 191 22.61 -6.56 8.77
CA THR A 191 22.76 -7.30 7.52
C THR A 191 24.18 -7.89 7.42
N ALA A 192 24.42 -8.82 6.50
CA ALA A 192 25.72 -9.43 6.30
C ALA A 192 26.83 -8.41 5.96
N ASP A 193 26.46 -7.27 5.34
CA ASP A 193 27.38 -6.17 5.03
C ASP A 193 27.45 -5.11 6.16
N GLY A 194 26.90 -5.40 7.35
CA GLY A 194 26.99 -4.56 8.54
C GLY A 194 26.07 -3.34 8.58
N ARG A 195 25.11 -3.24 7.67
CA ARG A 195 24.09 -2.20 7.74
C ARG A 195 23.02 -2.53 8.78
N ILE A 196 22.40 -1.50 9.34
CA ILE A 196 21.29 -1.68 10.28
C ILE A 196 20.02 -2.03 9.50
N ARG A 197 19.37 -3.12 9.91
CA ARG A 197 18.03 -3.53 9.47
C ARG A 197 17.05 -3.38 10.62
N LEU A 198 15.90 -2.78 10.32
CA LEU A 198 14.77 -2.67 11.23
C LEU A 198 13.60 -3.46 10.64
N ASP A 199 13.08 -4.39 11.39
CA ASP A 199 11.90 -5.18 11.03
C ASP A 199 10.70 -4.72 11.84
N PHE A 200 9.58 -4.49 11.16
CA PHE A 200 8.34 -3.99 11.73
C PHE A 200 7.20 -4.94 11.39
N THR A 201 6.35 -5.21 12.38
CA THR A 201 5.09 -5.91 12.19
C THR A 201 3.95 -4.93 12.36
N ASN A 202 3.09 -4.84 11.34
CA ASN A 202 1.83 -4.11 11.41
C ASN A 202 0.68 -5.11 11.67
N PRO A 203 0.17 -5.23 12.90
CA PRO A 203 -0.93 -6.13 13.21
C PRO A 203 -2.31 -5.58 12.80
N ARG A 204 -2.35 -4.37 12.25
CA ARG A 204 -3.58 -3.66 11.89
C ARG A 204 -3.93 -3.89 10.43
N LEU A 205 -5.21 -3.68 10.10
CA LEU A 205 -5.68 -3.70 8.70
C LEU A 205 -5.37 -2.41 7.94
N ASP A 206 -5.11 -1.30 8.67
CA ASP A 206 -4.75 0.01 8.12
C ASP A 206 -3.23 0.28 8.17
N GLU A 207 -2.81 1.42 7.66
CA GLU A 207 -1.39 1.83 7.71
C GLU A 207 -0.98 2.25 9.11
N ILE A 208 0.26 1.89 9.50
CA ILE A 208 0.97 2.51 10.62
C ILE A 208 1.98 3.51 10.08
N GLN A 209 2.06 4.70 10.70
CA GLN A 209 3.09 5.68 10.35
C GLN A 209 4.37 5.37 11.10
N VAL A 210 5.46 5.28 10.36
CA VAL A 210 6.79 4.96 10.89
C VAL A 210 7.76 6.08 10.53
N LEU A 211 8.28 6.74 11.57
CA LEU A 211 9.37 7.71 11.46
C LEU A 211 10.66 7.05 11.93
N ILE A 212 11.65 7.02 11.07
CA ILE A 212 13.02 6.58 11.38
C ILE A 212 13.94 7.79 11.24
N VAL A 213 14.77 8.02 12.26
CA VAL A 213 15.85 9.00 12.21
C VAL A 213 17.18 8.30 12.43
N ALA A 214 18.16 8.67 11.62
CA ALA A 214 19.51 8.13 11.73
C ALA A 214 20.54 9.25 11.54
N ARG A 215 21.74 9.08 12.12
CA ARG A 215 22.85 10.01 11.97
C ARG A 215 24.04 9.31 11.33
N ARG A 216 24.86 10.06 10.58
CA ARG A 216 26.14 9.53 10.11
C ARG A 216 27.01 9.09 11.29
N ARG A 217 27.68 7.97 11.15
CA ARG A 217 28.73 7.58 12.08
C ARG A 217 29.88 8.58 11.93
N ALA A 218 30.44 8.99 13.04
CA ALA A 218 31.73 9.70 13.01
C ALA A 218 32.78 8.77 12.35
N PRO A 219 33.72 9.30 11.58
CA PRO A 219 34.80 8.55 10.99
C PRO A 219 35.65 7.87 12.05
#